data_16c58478df14b409fdfb4a97deaf33ed
#
_entry.id   16c58478df14b409fdfb4a97deaf33ed
#
_cell.length_a   1.000
_cell.length_b   1.000
_cell.length_c   1.000
_cell.angle_alpha   90.00
_cell.angle_beta   90.00
_cell.angle_gamma   90.00
#
_symmetry.space_group_name_H-M   'P 1'
#
loop_
_entity.id
_entity.type
_entity.pdbx_description
1 polymer ?
#
loop_
_entity_poly.entity_id
_entity_poly.type
_entity_poly.pdbx_seq_one_letter_code
_entity_poly.pdbx_strand_id
1 'polypeptide(L)'
;MEYKWKNNVILSERNDLSKFLLDYYQSNPQRKIIYLLGKGFDPRMTNGLRYFLPKVKSGQIDCLLIDFPSTKTPPYQELIDDNMKELLGLYSKYEVTEHSEVSVDFSTNFDLALRLLDQKVAKYNFGKYTDIIIDISAIPRSIFFNIIKTIFGLQLGKNMMVFVSENVSMDIDISERDISEMNPIFGFKGRIGRASLLKPINISI
;
A
#
# COMPACT_ATOMS: atom_id res chain seq x y z
N MET A 1 -6.24 18.10 24.53
CA MET A 1 -5.79 16.90 23.75
C MET A 1 -5.69 17.37 22.31
N GLU A 2 -4.47 17.46 21.78
CA GLU A 2 -4.27 17.89 20.39
C GLU A 2 -4.40 16.68 19.48
N TYR A 3 -5.29 16.78 18.48
CA TYR A 3 -5.54 15.66 17.57
C TYR A 3 -4.35 15.52 16.62
N LYS A 4 -3.63 14.41 16.70
CA LYS A 4 -2.44 14.11 15.86
C LYS A 4 -2.74 14.20 14.34
N TRP A 5 -3.99 14.03 13.92
CA TRP A 5 -4.39 14.10 12.51
C TRP A 5 -4.49 15.54 11.96
N LYS A 6 -4.42 16.59 12.81
CA LYS A 6 -4.39 17.98 12.31
C LYS A 6 -3.18 18.30 11.44
N ASN A 7 -2.11 17.52 11.56
CA ASN A 7 -0.90 17.69 10.75
C ASN A 7 -0.88 16.77 9.51
N ASN A 8 -1.96 16.03 9.26
CA ASN A 8 -2.05 15.16 8.10
C ASN A 8 -2.67 15.92 6.93
N VAL A 9 -2.11 15.74 5.75
CA VAL A 9 -2.60 16.33 4.51
C VAL A 9 -3.27 15.24 3.69
N ILE A 10 -4.49 15.49 3.25
CA ILE A 10 -5.20 14.64 2.30
C ILE A 10 -5.25 15.42 0.99
N LEU A 11 -4.63 14.87 -0.05
CA LEU A 11 -4.62 15.44 -1.39
C LEU A 11 -5.47 14.55 -2.28
N SER A 12 -6.61 15.06 -2.74
CA SER A 12 -7.58 14.30 -3.53
C SER A 12 -7.53 14.60 -5.03
N GLU A 13 -6.95 15.72 -5.44
CA GLU A 13 -6.94 16.14 -6.83
C GLU A 13 -5.59 15.92 -7.50
N ARG A 14 -5.64 15.45 -8.78
CA ARG A 14 -4.45 15.11 -9.55
C ARG A 14 -3.45 16.27 -9.65
N ASN A 15 -3.93 17.50 -9.83
CA ASN A 15 -3.08 18.66 -10.01
C ASN A 15 -2.39 19.09 -8.71
N ASP A 16 -3.10 19.12 -7.61
CA ASP A 16 -2.54 19.50 -6.31
C ASP A 16 -1.53 18.47 -5.82
N LEU A 17 -1.83 17.18 -5.98
CA LEU A 17 -0.89 16.11 -5.67
C LEU A 17 0.37 16.20 -6.53
N SER A 18 0.23 16.44 -7.84
CA SER A 18 1.37 16.57 -8.73
C SER A 18 2.29 17.71 -8.34
N LYS A 19 1.71 18.88 -8.06
CA LYS A 19 2.46 20.06 -7.62
C LYS A 19 3.15 19.80 -6.28
N PHE A 20 2.41 19.25 -5.31
CA PHE A 20 2.99 18.92 -4.00
C PHE A 20 4.20 17.98 -4.12
N LEU A 21 4.08 16.90 -4.90
CA LEU A 21 5.16 15.92 -5.05
C LEU A 21 6.39 16.53 -5.74
N LEU A 22 6.17 17.34 -6.79
CA LEU A 22 7.24 18.03 -7.49
C LEU A 22 7.98 19.00 -6.55
N ASP A 23 7.24 19.88 -5.88
CA ASP A 23 7.81 20.87 -4.98
C ASP A 23 8.55 20.19 -3.81
N TYR A 24 7.96 19.14 -3.25
CA TYR A 24 8.50 18.43 -2.10
C TYR A 24 9.81 17.69 -2.43
N TYR A 25 9.86 16.94 -3.55
CA TYR A 25 11.04 16.14 -3.89
C TYR A 25 12.11 16.93 -4.65
N GLN A 26 11.73 17.90 -5.49
CA GLN A 26 12.70 18.75 -6.17
C GLN A 26 13.44 19.67 -5.20
N SER A 27 12.75 20.21 -4.20
CA SER A 27 13.36 21.05 -3.17
C SER A 27 14.24 20.26 -2.19
N ASN A 28 14.14 18.93 -2.19
CA ASN A 28 14.85 18.05 -1.25
C ASN A 28 15.52 16.88 -1.97
N PRO A 29 16.56 17.11 -2.80
CA PRO A 29 17.18 16.07 -3.61
C PRO A 29 17.92 14.98 -2.81
N GLN A 30 18.18 15.23 -1.52
CA GLN A 30 18.81 14.27 -0.60
C GLN A 30 17.84 13.23 -0.02
N ARG A 31 16.53 13.36 -0.29
CA ARG A 31 15.55 12.40 0.19
C ARG A 31 15.75 11.04 -0.46
N LYS A 32 15.64 10.02 0.34
CA LYS A 32 15.62 8.61 -0.09
C LYS A 32 14.25 8.03 0.17
N ILE A 33 13.69 7.41 -0.83
CA ILE A 33 12.31 6.95 -0.84
C ILE A 33 12.28 5.43 -0.96
N ILE A 34 11.48 4.78 -0.13
CA ILE A 34 11.05 3.41 -0.38
C ILE A 34 9.59 3.41 -0.80
N TYR A 35 9.30 2.82 -1.97
CA TYR A 35 7.96 2.67 -2.51
C TYR A 35 7.51 1.22 -2.40
N LEU A 36 6.52 0.97 -1.54
CA LEU A 36 5.93 -0.35 -1.36
C LEU A 36 4.71 -0.50 -2.26
N LEU A 37 4.62 -1.61 -2.98
CA LEU A 37 3.47 -1.95 -3.82
C LEU A 37 3.20 -3.45 -3.77
N GLY A 38 1.95 -3.85 -4.04
CA GLY A 38 1.55 -5.25 -4.09
C GLY A 38 1.67 -5.82 -5.49
N LYS A 39 2.14 -7.06 -5.62
CA LYS A 39 2.07 -7.84 -6.85
C LYS A 39 0.67 -8.40 -7.03
N GLY A 40 0.07 -8.21 -8.19
CA GLY A 40 -1.27 -8.70 -8.44
C GLY A 40 -1.74 -8.48 -9.87
N PHE A 41 -2.95 -8.99 -10.14
CA PHE A 41 -3.62 -8.86 -11.44
C PHE A 41 -4.33 -7.52 -11.63
N ASP A 42 -4.48 -6.73 -10.59
CA ASP A 42 -5.16 -5.44 -10.66
C ASP A 42 -4.38 -4.47 -11.57
N PRO A 43 -4.97 -3.92 -12.63
CA PRO A 43 -4.28 -3.01 -13.55
C PRO A 43 -3.81 -1.71 -12.87
N ARG A 44 -4.29 -1.41 -11.66
CA ARG A 44 -3.83 -0.27 -10.87
C ARG A 44 -2.48 -0.49 -10.20
N MET A 45 -1.92 -1.71 -10.26
CA MET A 45 -0.67 -2.08 -9.60
C MET A 45 0.48 -1.10 -9.91
N THR A 46 0.57 -0.65 -11.13
CA THR A 46 1.66 0.22 -11.60
C THR A 46 1.28 1.71 -11.70
N ASN A 47 -0.01 2.04 -11.60
CA ASN A 47 -0.50 3.41 -11.85
C ASN A 47 0.09 4.45 -10.89
N GLY A 48 0.11 4.15 -9.59
CA GLY A 48 0.67 5.05 -8.59
C GLY A 48 2.16 5.30 -8.82
N LEU A 49 2.91 4.23 -9.07
CA LEU A 49 4.35 4.32 -9.34
C LEU A 49 4.63 5.07 -10.66
N ARG A 50 3.88 4.78 -11.73
CA ARG A 50 3.97 5.48 -13.03
C ARG A 50 3.72 6.98 -12.87
N TYR A 51 2.76 7.34 -12.02
CA TYR A 51 2.46 8.74 -11.71
C TYR A 51 3.56 9.41 -10.86
N PHE A 52 4.17 8.65 -9.95
CA PHE A 52 5.14 9.16 -8.98
C PHE A 52 6.56 9.33 -9.58
N LEU A 53 7.05 8.36 -10.32
CA LEU A 53 8.43 8.32 -10.82
C LEU A 53 8.89 9.58 -11.57
N PRO A 54 8.08 10.21 -12.45
CA PRO A 54 8.49 11.44 -13.14
C PRO A 54 8.73 12.66 -12.22
N LYS A 55 8.37 12.56 -10.94
CA LYS A 55 8.43 13.66 -9.98
C LYS A 55 9.63 13.58 -9.03
N VAL A 56 10.35 12.46 -9.09
CA VAL A 56 11.57 12.22 -8.31
C VAL A 56 12.78 12.11 -9.22
N LYS A 57 13.97 12.33 -8.68
CA LYS A 57 15.21 12.18 -9.44
C LYS A 57 15.64 10.71 -9.45
N SER A 58 16.36 10.33 -10.50
CA SER A 58 17.06 9.05 -10.57
C SER A 58 17.91 8.81 -9.30
N GLY A 59 17.90 7.60 -8.79
CA GLY A 59 18.65 7.21 -7.58
C GLY A 59 18.04 7.63 -6.25
N GLN A 60 16.89 8.32 -6.24
CA GLN A 60 16.19 8.66 -5.00
C GLN A 60 15.23 7.58 -4.49
N ILE A 61 14.86 6.63 -5.36
CA ILE A 61 13.79 5.67 -5.09
C ILE A 61 14.27 4.23 -5.18
N ASP A 62 13.91 3.46 -4.18
CA ASP A 62 13.94 2.01 -4.18
C ASP A 62 12.51 1.48 -4.11
N CYS A 63 12.26 0.28 -4.60
CA CYS A 63 10.96 -0.37 -4.58
C CYS A 63 10.98 -1.65 -3.74
N LEU A 64 9.91 -1.86 -2.97
CA LEU A 64 9.64 -3.09 -2.23
C LEU A 64 8.33 -3.69 -2.72
N LEU A 65 8.43 -4.80 -3.43
CA LEU A 65 7.29 -5.55 -3.93
C LEU A 65 6.81 -6.52 -2.86
N ILE A 66 5.51 -6.51 -2.57
CA ILE A 66 4.87 -7.47 -1.68
C ILE A 66 4.18 -8.51 -2.55
N ASP A 67 4.70 -9.72 -2.55
CA ASP A 67 4.20 -10.83 -3.35
C ASP A 67 3.35 -11.79 -2.50
N PHE A 68 2.25 -12.24 -3.09
CA PHE A 68 1.26 -13.13 -2.49
C PHE A 68 1.16 -14.41 -3.33
N PRO A 69 2.23 -15.24 -3.37
CA PRO A 69 2.20 -16.45 -4.18
C PRO A 69 1.09 -17.39 -3.73
N SER A 70 0.51 -18.09 -4.69
CA SER A 70 -0.46 -19.16 -4.47
C SER A 70 0.13 -20.47 -4.98
N THR A 71 -0.18 -21.58 -4.30
CA THR A 71 0.15 -22.92 -4.77
C THR A 71 -0.58 -23.33 -6.04
N LYS A 72 -1.66 -22.62 -6.38
CA LYS A 72 -2.42 -22.81 -7.62
C LYS A 72 -2.13 -21.66 -8.56
N THR A 73 -1.96 -21.95 -9.85
CA THR A 73 -1.87 -20.91 -10.87
C THR A 73 -3.10 -20.00 -10.78
N PRO A 74 -2.92 -18.71 -10.55
CA PRO A 74 -4.05 -17.79 -10.45
C PRO A 74 -4.80 -17.73 -11.78
N PRO A 75 -6.13 -17.59 -11.77
CA PRO A 75 -6.92 -17.50 -13.01
C PRO A 75 -6.56 -16.28 -13.88
N TYR A 76 -5.81 -15.32 -13.32
CA TYR A 76 -5.41 -14.07 -13.97
C TYR A 76 -3.88 -13.97 -14.11
N GLN A 77 -3.19 -15.09 -14.33
CA GLN A 77 -1.71 -15.10 -14.43
C GLN A 77 -1.19 -14.17 -15.51
N GLU A 78 -1.83 -14.14 -16.68
CA GLU A 78 -1.44 -13.26 -17.79
C GLU A 78 -1.46 -11.78 -17.40
N LEU A 79 -2.48 -11.35 -16.63
CA LEU A 79 -2.55 -9.97 -16.13
C LEU A 79 -1.45 -9.66 -15.10
N ILE A 80 -1.09 -10.64 -14.27
CA ILE A 80 0.04 -10.50 -13.35
C ILE A 80 1.35 -10.33 -14.13
N ASP A 81 1.55 -11.15 -15.15
CA ASP A 81 2.76 -11.12 -15.98
C ASP A 81 2.87 -9.80 -16.76
N ASP A 82 1.77 -9.29 -17.29
CA ASP A 82 1.72 -7.99 -17.97
C ASP A 82 2.04 -6.84 -17.00
N ASN A 83 1.44 -6.84 -15.82
CA ASN A 83 1.73 -5.86 -14.78
C ASN A 83 3.21 -5.90 -14.35
N MET A 84 3.78 -7.10 -14.22
CA MET A 84 5.19 -7.28 -13.88
C MET A 84 6.12 -6.80 -14.99
N LYS A 85 5.78 -7.08 -16.24
CA LYS A 85 6.53 -6.57 -17.40
C LYS A 85 6.53 -5.04 -17.44
N GLU A 86 5.39 -4.43 -17.19
CA GLU A 86 5.29 -2.99 -17.10
C GLU A 86 6.11 -2.43 -15.94
N LEU A 87 6.02 -3.05 -14.75
CA LEU A 87 6.79 -2.64 -13.57
C LEU A 87 8.29 -2.65 -13.84
N LEU A 88 8.81 -3.72 -14.44
CA LEU A 88 10.22 -3.82 -14.83
C LEU A 88 10.61 -2.76 -15.88
N GLY A 89 9.72 -2.45 -16.80
CA GLY A 89 9.90 -1.36 -17.76
C GLY A 89 10.01 0.01 -17.08
N LEU A 90 9.19 0.26 -16.04
CA LEU A 90 9.29 1.48 -15.24
C LEU A 90 10.61 1.54 -14.46
N TYR A 91 11.03 0.44 -13.85
CA TYR A 91 12.32 0.37 -13.13
C TYR A 91 13.50 0.72 -14.04
N SER A 92 13.53 0.14 -15.25
CA SER A 92 14.57 0.42 -16.23
C SER A 92 14.53 1.88 -16.71
N LYS A 93 13.34 2.38 -17.06
CA LYS A 93 13.18 3.73 -17.60
C LYS A 93 13.57 4.84 -16.61
N TYR A 94 13.32 4.65 -15.33
CA TYR A 94 13.54 5.65 -14.29
C TYR A 94 14.72 5.33 -13.37
N GLU A 95 15.53 4.34 -13.73
CA GLU A 95 16.74 3.94 -13.00
C GLU A 95 16.47 3.73 -11.51
N VAL A 96 15.45 2.91 -11.19
CA VAL A 96 15.17 2.51 -9.80
C VAL A 96 16.39 1.77 -9.26
N THR A 97 16.97 2.29 -8.17
CA THR A 97 18.31 1.86 -7.71
C THR A 97 18.30 0.45 -7.14
N GLU A 98 17.37 0.17 -6.28
CA GLU A 98 17.15 -1.16 -5.70
C GLU A 98 15.70 -1.56 -5.81
N HIS A 99 15.47 -2.81 -6.12
CA HIS A 99 14.16 -3.44 -5.99
C HIS A 99 14.30 -4.77 -5.26
N SER A 100 13.45 -4.97 -4.28
CA SER A 100 13.43 -6.19 -3.46
C SER A 100 11.99 -6.69 -3.34
N GLU A 101 11.85 -7.95 -2.92
CA GLU A 101 10.57 -8.61 -2.79
C GLU A 101 10.42 -9.22 -1.40
N VAL A 102 9.25 -9.03 -0.82
CA VAL A 102 8.77 -9.76 0.36
C VAL A 102 7.62 -10.65 -0.07
N SER A 103 7.88 -11.95 -0.12
CA SER A 103 6.91 -12.95 -0.56
C SER A 103 6.37 -13.75 0.63
N VAL A 104 5.04 -13.89 0.72
CA VAL A 104 4.36 -14.68 1.75
C VAL A 104 3.15 -15.39 1.16
N ASP A 105 3.11 -16.71 1.31
CA ASP A 105 1.99 -17.55 0.87
C ASP A 105 0.82 -17.49 1.87
N PHE A 106 -0.32 -17.03 1.39
CA PHE A 106 -1.57 -16.92 2.15
C PHE A 106 -2.54 -18.08 1.90
N SER A 107 -2.16 -19.08 1.12
CA SER A 107 -3.07 -20.13 0.68
C SER A 107 -3.42 -21.17 1.77
N THR A 108 -2.56 -21.34 2.76
CA THR A 108 -2.71 -22.39 3.78
C THR A 108 -3.28 -21.89 5.10
N ASN A 109 -2.70 -20.83 5.65
CA ASN A 109 -3.13 -20.26 6.94
C ASN A 109 -2.94 -18.75 6.94
N PHE A 110 -4.05 -18.02 6.84
CA PHE A 110 -4.05 -16.58 6.72
C PHE A 110 -3.42 -15.87 7.94
N ASP A 111 -3.74 -16.28 9.16
CA ASP A 111 -3.21 -15.65 10.38
C ASP A 111 -1.71 -15.86 10.53
N LEU A 112 -1.22 -17.05 10.20
CA LEU A 112 0.21 -17.35 10.20
C LEU A 112 0.93 -16.53 9.13
N ALA A 113 0.38 -16.48 7.94
CA ALA A 113 0.92 -15.69 6.82
C ALA A 113 1.01 -14.20 7.17
N LEU A 114 0.00 -13.62 7.82
CA LEU A 114 0.06 -12.24 8.30
C LEU A 114 1.18 -12.02 9.32
N ARG A 115 1.39 -12.95 10.26
CA ARG A 115 2.50 -12.86 11.22
C ARG A 115 3.87 -12.94 10.54
N LEU A 116 4.00 -13.81 9.54
CA LEU A 116 5.23 -13.92 8.75
C LEU A 116 5.48 -12.65 7.94
N LEU A 117 4.44 -12.07 7.35
CA LEU A 117 4.54 -10.79 6.65
C LEU A 117 5.01 -9.69 7.60
N ASP A 118 4.39 -9.57 8.79
CA ASP A 118 4.81 -8.61 9.82
C ASP A 118 6.29 -8.75 10.16
N GLN A 119 6.75 -9.98 10.39
CA GLN A 119 8.15 -10.23 10.72
C GLN A 119 9.09 -9.87 9.56
N LYS A 120 8.72 -10.18 8.31
CA LYS A 120 9.53 -9.85 7.14
C LYS A 120 9.57 -8.34 6.91
N VAL A 121 8.43 -7.66 7.00
CA VAL A 121 8.34 -6.19 6.88
C VAL A 121 9.11 -5.52 8.00
N ALA A 122 8.96 -5.96 9.26
CA ALA A 122 9.66 -5.38 10.40
C ALA A 122 11.19 -5.52 10.31
N LYS A 123 11.67 -6.58 9.67
CA LYS A 123 13.11 -6.81 9.44
C LYS A 123 13.69 -6.00 8.28
N TYR A 124 12.84 -5.43 7.43
CA TYR A 124 13.31 -4.61 6.31
C TYR A 124 13.99 -3.34 6.81
N ASN A 125 15.11 -2.99 6.21
CA ASN A 125 15.88 -1.81 6.65
C ASN A 125 15.27 -0.50 6.17
N PHE A 126 14.21 -0.06 6.81
CA PHE A 126 13.61 1.27 6.55
C PHE A 126 14.48 2.43 7.02
N GLY A 127 15.48 2.18 7.86
CA GLY A 127 16.33 3.22 8.46
C GLY A 127 17.07 4.08 7.43
N LYS A 128 17.40 3.52 6.26
CA LYS A 128 18.12 4.21 5.18
C LYS A 128 17.26 5.21 4.40
N TYR A 129 15.94 5.21 4.57
CA TYR A 129 15.00 6.07 3.83
C TYR A 129 14.55 7.25 4.69
N THR A 130 14.20 8.33 4.04
CA THR A 130 13.55 9.50 4.65
C THR A 130 12.04 9.43 4.54
N ASP A 131 11.55 8.81 3.47
CA ASP A 131 10.14 8.73 3.12
C ASP A 131 9.74 7.29 2.79
N ILE A 132 8.58 6.89 3.28
CA ILE A 132 7.98 5.58 3.04
C ILE A 132 6.66 5.81 2.32
N ILE A 133 6.53 5.29 1.11
CA ILE A 133 5.30 5.35 0.33
C ILE A 133 4.69 3.96 0.28
N ILE A 134 3.41 3.84 0.58
CA ILE A 134 2.68 2.59 0.54
C ILE A 134 1.56 2.73 -0.48
N ASP A 135 1.71 2.10 -1.64
CA ASP A 135 0.66 2.02 -2.65
C ASP A 135 -0.25 0.83 -2.34
N ILE A 136 -1.46 1.15 -1.89
CA ILE A 136 -2.44 0.13 -1.50
C ILE A 136 -3.38 -0.27 -2.63
N SER A 137 -3.17 0.22 -3.85
CA SER A 137 -4.09 0.02 -4.98
C SER A 137 -4.28 -1.46 -5.35
N ALA A 138 -3.21 -2.26 -5.27
CA ALA A 138 -3.23 -3.69 -5.59
C ALA A 138 -2.99 -4.60 -4.36
N ILE A 139 -2.96 -4.05 -3.15
CA ILE A 139 -2.81 -4.83 -1.92
C ILE A 139 -4.18 -5.10 -1.31
N PRO A 140 -4.54 -6.37 -1.01
CA PRO A 140 -5.80 -6.70 -0.34
C PRO A 140 -5.96 -5.95 1.00
N ARG A 141 -7.18 -5.49 1.29
CA ARG A 141 -7.48 -4.67 2.49
C ARG A 141 -7.00 -5.31 3.79
N SER A 142 -7.22 -6.61 3.96
CA SER A 142 -6.79 -7.36 5.14
C SER A 142 -5.27 -7.37 5.34
N ILE A 143 -4.51 -7.12 4.29
CA ILE A 143 -3.05 -7.17 4.27
C ILE A 143 -2.46 -5.77 4.43
N PHE A 144 -2.95 -4.77 3.68
CA PHE A 144 -2.32 -3.45 3.74
C PHE A 144 -2.47 -2.79 5.12
N PHE A 145 -3.59 -2.98 5.81
CA PHE A 145 -3.73 -2.47 7.18
C PHE A 145 -2.67 -3.04 8.12
N ASN A 146 -2.33 -4.31 7.93
CA ASN A 146 -1.31 -4.96 8.73
C ASN A 146 0.08 -4.40 8.44
N ILE A 147 0.42 -4.18 7.16
CA ILE A 147 1.68 -3.53 6.74
C ILE A 147 1.79 -2.13 7.35
N ILE A 148 0.74 -1.31 7.20
CA ILE A 148 0.72 0.05 7.77
C ILE A 148 0.94 0.01 9.27
N LYS A 149 0.21 -0.86 9.99
CA LYS A 149 0.35 -1.02 11.45
C LYS A 149 1.78 -1.41 11.82
N THR A 150 2.38 -2.36 11.10
CA THR A 150 3.75 -2.83 11.37
C THR A 150 4.74 -1.69 11.20
N ILE A 151 4.68 -0.95 10.08
CA ILE A 151 5.58 0.17 9.81
C ILE A 151 5.39 1.30 10.84
N PHE A 152 4.16 1.64 11.20
CA PHE A 152 3.90 2.61 12.28
C PHE A 152 4.46 2.15 13.63
N GLY A 153 4.35 0.86 13.92
CA GLY A 153 4.86 0.27 15.16
C GLY A 153 6.38 0.35 15.30
N LEU A 154 7.11 0.48 14.19
CA LEU A 154 8.56 0.65 14.19
C LEU A 154 9.02 2.04 14.66
N GLN A 155 8.13 3.01 14.80
CA GLN A 155 8.38 4.38 15.30
C GLN A 155 9.60 5.05 14.64
N LEU A 156 9.77 4.90 13.35
CA LEU A 156 10.98 5.29 12.61
C LEU A 156 11.20 6.81 12.51
N GLY A 157 10.22 7.63 12.89
CA GLY A 157 10.27 9.10 12.71
C GLY A 157 10.38 9.53 11.24
N LYS A 158 9.87 8.70 10.30
CA LYS A 158 9.90 8.95 8.85
C LYS A 158 8.60 9.55 8.37
N ASN A 159 8.66 10.24 7.22
CA ASN A 159 7.43 10.65 6.54
C ASN A 159 6.80 9.42 5.89
N MET A 160 5.50 9.27 6.05
CA MET A 160 4.75 8.18 5.45
C MET A 160 3.60 8.73 4.62
N MET A 161 3.48 8.22 3.40
CA MET A 161 2.41 8.55 2.47
C MET A 161 1.71 7.26 2.05
N VAL A 162 0.39 7.30 1.98
CA VAL A 162 -0.42 6.20 1.45
C VAL A 162 -0.99 6.64 0.11
N PHE A 163 -0.71 5.86 -0.93
CA PHE A 163 -1.20 6.10 -2.28
C PHE A 163 -2.36 5.16 -2.59
N VAL A 164 -3.36 5.73 -3.27
CA VAL A 164 -4.50 4.99 -3.81
C VAL A 164 -4.73 5.44 -5.23
N SER A 165 -4.68 4.52 -6.18
CA SER A 165 -5.10 4.76 -7.56
C SER A 165 -6.57 4.40 -7.71
N GLU A 166 -7.38 5.36 -8.14
CA GLU A 166 -8.77 5.11 -8.51
C GLU A 166 -8.84 4.58 -9.95
N ASN A 167 -9.73 3.65 -10.18
CA ASN A 167 -10.08 3.22 -11.53
C ASN A 167 -11.48 3.73 -11.88
N VAL A 168 -11.53 4.89 -12.51
CA VAL A 168 -12.78 5.56 -12.90
C VAL A 168 -13.58 4.75 -13.94
N SER A 169 -12.94 3.78 -14.62
CA SER A 169 -13.59 2.96 -15.65
C SER A 169 -14.16 1.64 -15.12
N MET A 170 -13.97 1.31 -13.85
CA MET A 170 -14.54 0.13 -13.21
C MET A 170 -15.89 0.39 -12.54
N ASP A 171 -16.76 1.16 -13.16
CA ASP A 171 -18.22 1.15 -12.87
C ASP A 171 -18.90 -0.14 -13.35
N ILE A 172 -18.14 -1.21 -13.46
CA ILE A 172 -18.67 -2.51 -13.86
C ILE A 172 -18.96 -3.30 -12.60
N ASP A 173 -20.25 -3.49 -12.33
CA ASP A 173 -20.87 -4.49 -11.47
C ASP A 173 -19.94 -5.06 -10.38
N ILE A 174 -19.78 -4.32 -9.32
CA ILE A 174 -19.37 -4.94 -8.06
C ILE A 174 -20.50 -5.90 -7.72
N SER A 175 -20.31 -7.17 -8.05
CA SER A 175 -21.23 -8.21 -7.60
C SER A 175 -21.39 -8.05 -6.10
N GLU A 176 -22.60 -7.75 -5.65
CA GLU A 176 -22.97 -7.74 -4.24
C GLU A 176 -22.61 -9.13 -3.70
N ARG A 177 -21.49 -9.22 -3.01
CA ARG A 177 -21.22 -10.40 -2.19
C ARG A 177 -22.09 -10.26 -0.95
N ASP A 178 -22.73 -11.35 -0.58
CA ASP A 178 -23.42 -11.43 0.69
C ASP A 178 -22.55 -10.82 1.79
N ILE A 179 -23.16 -9.96 2.59
CA ILE A 179 -22.50 -9.30 3.72
C ILE A 179 -22.05 -10.43 4.67
N SER A 180 -20.78 -10.77 4.61
CA SER A 180 -20.18 -11.68 5.57
C SER A 180 -20.15 -11.02 6.95
N GLU A 181 -20.16 -11.83 8.01
CA GLU A 181 -20.01 -11.32 9.38
C GLU A 181 -18.84 -10.33 9.49
N MET A 182 -19.05 -9.23 10.21
CA MET A 182 -18.01 -8.25 10.49
C MET A 182 -16.91 -8.88 11.33
N ASN A 183 -15.79 -9.20 10.71
CA ASN A 183 -14.61 -9.67 11.41
C ASN A 183 -13.64 -8.51 11.68
N PRO A 184 -13.08 -8.40 12.90
CA PRO A 184 -12.09 -7.39 13.19
C PRO A 184 -10.84 -7.62 12.33
N ILE A 185 -10.27 -6.52 11.81
CA ILE A 185 -9.01 -6.58 11.07
C ILE A 185 -7.93 -7.09 12.02
N PHE A 186 -7.18 -8.12 11.58
CA PHE A 186 -6.12 -8.72 12.36
C PHE A 186 -5.15 -7.65 12.87
N GLY A 187 -4.88 -7.68 14.17
CA GLY A 187 -3.97 -6.72 14.80
C GLY A 187 -4.58 -5.36 15.17
N PHE A 188 -5.79 -5.05 14.71
CA PHE A 188 -6.58 -3.90 15.14
C PHE A 188 -7.70 -4.31 16.10
N LYS A 189 -7.47 -5.34 16.88
CA LYS A 189 -8.38 -5.76 17.96
C LYS A 189 -8.44 -4.64 18.99
N GLY A 190 -9.21 -3.61 18.70
CA GLY A 190 -9.74 -2.74 19.73
C GLY A 190 -10.53 -3.57 20.73
N ARG A 191 -10.75 -3.08 21.94
CA ARG A 191 -11.77 -3.66 22.82
C ARG A 191 -13.09 -3.56 22.07
N ILE A 192 -13.50 -4.63 21.41
CA ILE A 192 -14.89 -4.77 20.98
C ILE A 192 -15.66 -4.84 22.31
N GLY A 193 -16.14 -3.67 22.74
CA GLY A 193 -17.11 -3.64 23.82
C GLY A 193 -18.22 -4.64 23.46
N ARG A 194 -18.75 -5.37 24.42
CA ARG A 194 -19.85 -6.32 24.21
C ARG A 194 -20.85 -5.67 23.26
N ALA A 195 -21.30 -6.38 22.24
CA ALA A 195 -22.22 -5.90 21.22
C ALA A 195 -23.47 -5.19 21.78
N SER A 196 -23.82 -5.47 23.04
CA SER A 196 -24.88 -4.83 23.82
C SER A 196 -24.64 -3.32 24.15
N LEU A 197 -23.45 -2.78 23.89
CA LEU A 197 -23.10 -1.36 24.14
C LEU A 197 -23.03 -0.53 22.85
N LEU A 198 -23.18 -1.13 21.69
CA LEU A 198 -23.27 -0.41 20.42
C LEU A 198 -24.70 0.15 20.28
N LYS A 199 -24.89 1.42 20.64
CA LYS A 199 -26.10 2.14 20.25
C LYS A 199 -26.07 2.27 18.72
N PRO A 200 -27.19 1.95 18.01
CA PRO A 200 -27.24 2.18 16.57
C PRO A 200 -27.06 3.68 16.30
N ILE A 201 -26.06 4.01 15.51
CA ILE A 201 -25.88 5.37 14.98
C ILE A 201 -26.82 5.45 13.77
N ASN A 202 -27.95 6.11 13.91
CA ASN A 202 -28.80 6.47 12.77
C ASN A 202 -28.08 7.56 11.98
N ILE A 203 -27.49 7.20 10.85
CA ILE A 203 -27.02 8.16 9.86
C ILE A 203 -28.21 8.41 8.93
N SER A 204 -28.86 9.55 9.10
CA SER A 204 -29.81 10.06 8.09
C SER A 204 -28.98 10.57 6.92
N ILE A 205 -29.18 9.98 5.73
CA ILE A 205 -28.67 10.47 4.45
C ILE A 205 -29.62 11.53 3.93
#